data_d98405e825e44888e847a7ec2313f7ff
#
_entry.id   d98405e825e44888e847a7ec2313f7ff
#
_cell.length_a   1.000
_cell.length_b   1.000
_cell.length_c   1.000
_cell.angle_alpha   90.00
_cell.angle_beta   90.00
_cell.angle_gamma   90.00
#
_symmetry.space_group_name_H-M   'P 1'
#
loop_
_entity.id
_entity.type
_entity.pdbx_description
1 polymer ?
#
loop_
_entity_poly.entity_id
_entity_poly.type
_entity_poly.pdbx_seq_one_letter_code
_entity_poly.pdbx_strand_id
1 'polypeptide(L)'
;MTKIDDASLKVETAPVRVSRVFAAPRETVFKAWSSADHIKRWFCPDGYSVPEATVEMRAGGRFEVCMRSPEGVDHWTKGTFTEVIAPERLTIDHHVIDPCGGGPLFSAVTQVSLRDEGAGRTLMEVVQTYSAAGTAQADQMLKGAPEGWRQTLDKLEAEVARMHTGAVRSVVHGAFHLERAYDATAEEVYRALSDEAAKSRWFFGPEGWRLIERTMDFRVGGRERVKGGFDGGVTTAFDAVYHDIVPRERIVYTYEMHLDDRKISVSLATLQIKPEGRGRTRLTVDEQGAFLDGYDDAGARERGTSELLDKIAASLRS
;
A
#
# COMPACT_ATOMS: atom_id res chain seq x y z
N MET A 1 50.41 -21.39 2.97
CA MET A 1 49.10 -20.93 3.45
C MET A 1 49.19 -19.43 3.65
N THR A 2 48.83 -18.71 2.63
CA THR A 2 48.87 -17.24 2.61
C THR A 2 47.46 -16.74 2.92
N LYS A 3 47.30 -16.06 4.06
CA LYS A 3 46.09 -15.34 4.40
C LYS A 3 45.92 -14.20 3.40
N ILE A 4 44.83 -14.20 2.66
CA ILE A 4 44.39 -13.04 1.88
C ILE A 4 43.67 -12.16 2.89
N ASP A 5 44.29 -11.02 3.23
CA ASP A 5 43.62 -9.93 3.99
C ASP A 5 42.57 -9.32 3.10
N ASP A 6 41.32 -9.52 3.47
CA ASP A 6 40.16 -8.86 2.87
C ASP A 6 40.05 -7.43 3.44
N ALA A 7 40.94 -6.55 2.96
CA ALA A 7 40.85 -5.12 3.17
C ALA A 7 40.12 -4.50 1.95
N SER A 8 38.81 -4.73 1.84
CA SER A 8 37.95 -3.92 0.98
C SER A 8 38.04 -2.47 1.45
N LEU A 9 38.74 -1.63 0.70
CA LEU A 9 38.81 -0.19 0.89
C LEU A 9 37.38 0.38 0.84
N LYS A 10 36.75 0.56 2.00
CA LYS A 10 35.51 1.32 2.13
C LYS A 10 35.84 2.77 1.81
N VAL A 11 35.44 3.25 0.64
CA VAL A 11 35.48 4.68 0.32
C VAL A 11 34.34 5.31 1.12
N GLU A 12 34.63 5.91 2.27
CA GLU A 12 33.67 6.76 2.98
C GLU A 12 33.48 8.05 2.19
N THR A 13 32.31 8.22 1.62
CA THR A 13 31.89 9.51 1.04
C THR A 13 31.41 10.44 2.15
N ALA A 14 31.52 11.76 1.93
CA ALA A 14 30.99 12.75 2.89
C ALA A 14 29.47 12.50 3.12
N PRO A 15 29.00 12.52 4.36
CA PRO A 15 27.60 12.28 4.65
C PRO A 15 26.69 13.34 4.02
N VAL A 16 25.58 12.90 3.45
CA VAL A 16 24.51 13.81 3.03
C VAL A 16 23.74 14.27 4.26
N ARG A 17 23.57 15.58 4.41
CA ARG A 17 22.79 16.18 5.48
C ARG A 17 21.73 17.07 4.88
N VAL A 18 20.49 16.81 5.23
CA VAL A 18 19.34 17.63 4.83
C VAL A 18 18.46 17.89 6.05
N SER A 19 17.84 19.05 6.09
CA SER A 19 16.90 19.39 7.15
C SER A 19 15.69 20.15 6.60
N ARG A 20 14.56 20.00 7.29
CA ARG A 20 13.31 20.69 6.96
C ARG A 20 12.50 20.96 8.21
N VAL A 21 11.87 22.15 8.27
CA VAL A 21 10.87 22.48 9.29
C VAL A 21 9.48 22.17 8.72
N PHE A 22 8.73 21.30 9.40
CA PHE A 22 7.36 20.97 9.08
C PHE A 22 6.40 21.75 9.95
N ALA A 23 5.31 22.24 9.36
CA ALA A 23 4.21 22.90 10.09
C ALA A 23 3.26 21.83 10.68
N ALA A 24 3.80 20.90 11.47
CA ALA A 24 3.08 19.79 12.09
C ALA A 24 3.80 19.29 13.35
N PRO A 25 3.09 18.69 14.33
CA PRO A 25 3.69 18.04 15.49
C PRO A 25 4.60 16.87 15.12
N ARG A 26 5.58 16.53 15.97
CA ARG A 26 6.52 15.43 15.80
C ARG A 26 5.84 14.09 15.51
N GLU A 27 4.75 13.84 16.20
CA GLU A 27 3.94 12.63 16.06
C GLU A 27 3.43 12.46 14.64
N THR A 28 3.00 13.56 13.99
CA THR A 28 2.53 13.54 12.60
C THR A 28 3.68 13.30 11.63
N VAL A 29 4.81 13.99 11.82
CA VAL A 29 6.00 13.79 10.97
C VAL A 29 6.56 12.38 11.13
N PHE A 30 6.65 11.87 12.36
CA PHE A 30 7.08 10.49 12.63
C PHE A 30 6.13 9.46 12.01
N LYS A 31 4.82 9.70 12.09
CA LYS A 31 3.80 8.82 11.50
C LYS A 31 3.97 8.68 9.99
N ALA A 32 4.44 9.70 9.28
CA ALA A 32 4.70 9.62 7.84
C ALA A 32 5.79 8.58 7.48
N TRP A 33 6.65 8.20 8.42
CA TRP A 33 7.66 7.14 8.27
C TRP A 33 7.14 5.75 8.67
N SER A 34 6.01 5.66 9.39
CA SER A 34 5.63 4.47 10.16
C SER A 34 4.83 3.44 9.38
N SER A 35 4.42 3.70 8.15
CA SER A 35 3.65 2.75 7.36
C SER A 35 4.03 2.74 5.88
N ALA A 36 3.86 1.60 5.25
CA ALA A 36 4.07 1.43 3.81
C ALA A 36 3.22 2.41 2.99
N ASP A 37 1.96 2.64 3.40
CA ASP A 37 1.05 3.53 2.67
C ASP A 37 1.49 4.99 2.68
N HIS A 38 2.08 5.46 3.79
CA HIS A 38 2.69 6.79 3.82
C HIS A 38 3.96 6.82 2.97
N ILE A 39 4.88 5.85 3.17
CA ILE A 39 6.15 5.77 2.41
C ILE A 39 5.90 5.77 0.90
N LYS A 40 4.90 5.06 0.40
CA LYS A 40 4.55 5.03 -1.03
C LYS A 40 4.21 6.40 -1.61
N ARG A 41 3.81 7.37 -0.81
CA ARG A 41 3.39 8.69 -1.26
C ARG A 41 4.52 9.69 -1.42
N TRP A 42 5.63 9.49 -0.68
CA TRP A 42 6.66 10.52 -0.62
C TRP A 42 8.10 10.02 -0.77
N PHE A 43 8.40 8.74 -0.49
CA PHE A 43 9.78 8.26 -0.41
C PHE A 43 10.39 7.98 -1.79
N CYS A 44 10.39 8.98 -2.67
CA CYS A 44 11.07 8.91 -3.96
C CYS A 44 11.33 10.31 -4.52
N PRO A 45 12.39 10.50 -5.35
CA PRO A 45 12.62 11.76 -6.06
C PRO A 45 11.58 11.99 -7.16
N ASP A 46 11.64 13.16 -7.81
CA ASP A 46 10.74 13.52 -8.90
C ASP A 46 10.87 12.57 -10.10
N GLY A 47 9.74 12.29 -10.74
CA GLY A 47 9.65 11.35 -11.85
C GLY A 47 9.57 9.88 -11.43
N TYR A 48 9.94 9.54 -10.19
CA TYR A 48 9.82 8.18 -9.66
C TYR A 48 8.50 7.95 -8.94
N SER A 49 8.09 6.69 -8.85
CA SER A 49 6.98 6.21 -8.04
C SER A 49 7.42 5.11 -7.07
N VAL A 50 6.61 4.82 -6.06
CA VAL A 50 6.86 3.73 -5.11
C VAL A 50 5.70 2.73 -5.19
N PRO A 51 5.79 1.71 -6.08
CA PRO A 51 4.73 0.69 -6.21
C PRO A 51 4.65 -0.21 -4.99
N GLU A 52 5.77 -0.51 -4.34
CA GLU A 52 5.83 -1.45 -3.22
C GLU A 52 6.67 -0.91 -2.07
N ALA A 53 6.21 -1.15 -0.84
CA ALA A 53 6.96 -0.85 0.38
C ALA A 53 6.57 -1.83 1.50
N THR A 54 7.54 -2.15 2.37
CA THR A 54 7.34 -2.87 3.63
C THR A 54 7.98 -2.06 4.76
N VAL A 55 7.21 -1.74 5.78
CA VAL A 55 7.67 -0.95 6.93
C VAL A 55 7.21 -1.62 8.21
N GLU A 56 8.16 -2.16 8.96
CA GLU A 56 7.93 -2.72 10.31
C GLU A 56 8.59 -1.80 11.32
N MET A 57 7.86 -0.79 11.82
CA MET A 57 8.39 0.30 12.67
C MET A 57 8.76 -0.18 14.07
N ARG A 58 9.84 -0.93 14.18
CA ARG A 58 10.47 -1.42 15.42
C ARG A 58 11.95 -1.72 15.18
N ALA A 59 12.75 -1.68 16.22
CA ALA A 59 14.14 -2.15 16.12
C ALA A 59 14.20 -3.60 15.62
N GLY A 60 15.06 -3.87 14.62
CA GLY A 60 15.14 -5.13 13.89
C GLY A 60 14.02 -5.36 12.87
N GLY A 61 13.05 -4.47 12.73
CA GLY A 61 11.98 -4.55 11.73
C GLY A 61 12.47 -4.20 10.33
N ARG A 62 11.79 -4.72 9.31
CA ARG A 62 12.14 -4.51 7.90
C ARG A 62 11.78 -3.11 7.41
N PHE A 63 12.66 -2.58 6.55
CA PHE A 63 12.41 -1.41 5.73
C PHE A 63 12.77 -1.76 4.29
N GLU A 64 11.76 -1.96 3.44
CA GLU A 64 11.96 -2.30 2.03
C GLU A 64 11.12 -1.36 1.17
N VAL A 65 11.73 -0.73 0.18
CA VAL A 65 11.06 0.22 -0.72
C VAL A 65 11.50 -0.03 -2.14
N CYS A 66 10.55 -0.25 -3.03
CA CYS A 66 10.76 -0.28 -4.47
C CYS A 66 10.51 1.11 -5.04
N MET A 67 11.52 1.72 -5.63
CA MET A 67 11.38 2.96 -6.39
C MET A 67 11.43 2.63 -7.89
N ARG A 68 10.37 2.96 -8.62
CA ARG A 68 10.28 2.75 -10.07
C ARG A 68 10.62 4.02 -10.82
N SER A 69 11.62 3.94 -11.70
CA SER A 69 12.02 5.05 -12.55
C SER A 69 10.97 5.35 -13.65
N PRO A 70 11.04 6.51 -14.32
CA PRO A 70 10.18 6.82 -15.48
C PRO A 70 10.27 5.80 -16.62
N GLU A 71 11.43 5.14 -16.76
CA GLU A 71 11.68 4.10 -17.74
C GLU A 71 11.12 2.72 -17.32
N GLY A 72 10.51 2.63 -16.14
CA GLY A 72 9.93 1.39 -15.61
C GLY A 72 10.91 0.45 -14.92
N VAL A 73 12.13 0.92 -14.60
CA VAL A 73 13.16 0.12 -13.90
C VAL A 73 12.92 0.19 -12.38
N ASP A 74 12.89 -0.96 -11.73
CA ASP A 74 12.67 -1.09 -10.28
C ASP A 74 14.02 -1.06 -9.53
N HIS A 75 14.14 -0.09 -8.63
CA HIS A 75 15.30 0.10 -7.74
C HIS A 75 14.87 -0.23 -6.31
N TRP A 76 15.37 -1.34 -5.78
CA TRP A 76 15.05 -1.76 -4.43
C TRP A 76 16.03 -1.21 -3.41
N THR A 77 15.49 -0.58 -2.37
CA THR A 77 16.18 -0.32 -1.10
C THR A 77 15.69 -1.35 -0.10
N LYS A 78 16.58 -2.14 0.48
CA LYS A 78 16.26 -3.18 1.47
C LYS A 78 17.13 -3.04 2.71
N GLY A 79 16.51 -3.10 3.88
CA GLY A 79 17.22 -2.95 5.14
C GLY A 79 16.35 -3.18 6.37
N THR A 80 16.87 -2.73 7.50
CA THR A 80 16.22 -2.86 8.80
C THR A 80 16.34 -1.58 9.61
N PHE A 81 15.34 -1.33 10.45
CA PHE A 81 15.45 -0.31 11.49
C PHE A 81 16.41 -0.80 12.57
N THR A 82 17.53 -0.12 12.78
CA THR A 82 18.46 -0.42 13.87
C THR A 82 18.09 0.29 15.17
N GLU A 83 17.40 1.43 15.07
CA GLU A 83 16.84 2.18 16.19
C GLU A 83 15.47 2.75 15.83
N VAL A 84 14.53 2.70 16.77
CA VAL A 84 13.22 3.38 16.68
C VAL A 84 12.88 3.94 18.06
N ILE A 85 12.89 5.26 18.19
CA ILE A 85 12.48 5.99 19.40
C ILE A 85 11.39 6.99 18.99
N ALA A 86 10.16 6.54 19.08
CA ALA A 86 9.00 7.35 18.71
C ALA A 86 8.72 8.45 19.76
N PRO A 87 8.37 9.66 19.34
CA PRO A 87 8.38 10.22 17.99
C PRO A 87 9.67 11.01 17.66
N GLU A 88 10.84 10.63 18.22
CA GLU A 88 12.03 11.47 18.25
C GLU A 88 13.05 11.11 17.17
N ARG A 89 13.30 9.82 16.93
CA ARG A 89 14.32 9.39 15.98
C ARG A 89 14.13 7.97 15.49
N LEU A 90 14.69 7.71 14.33
CA LEU A 90 14.84 6.36 13.78
C LEU A 90 16.17 6.27 13.01
N THR A 91 16.70 5.06 12.93
CA THR A 91 17.90 4.75 12.15
C THR A 91 17.63 3.51 11.31
N ILE A 92 17.96 3.61 10.02
CA ILE A 92 17.79 2.54 9.04
C ILE A 92 19.16 2.17 8.48
N ASP A 93 19.56 0.90 8.60
CA ASP A 93 20.69 0.33 7.89
C ASP A 93 20.15 -0.42 6.67
N HIS A 94 20.56 -0.01 5.46
CA HIS A 94 19.97 -0.51 4.23
C HIS A 94 20.97 -0.56 3.06
N HIS A 95 20.58 -1.32 2.04
CA HIS A 95 21.33 -1.46 0.78
C HIS A 95 20.44 -1.08 -0.39
N VAL A 96 21.01 -0.41 -1.37
CA VAL A 96 20.38 -0.23 -2.68
C VAL A 96 20.85 -1.36 -3.59
N ILE A 97 19.88 -2.11 -4.12
CA ILE A 97 20.13 -3.32 -4.91
C ILE A 97 20.30 -2.95 -6.39
N ASP A 98 21.28 -3.57 -7.05
CA ASP A 98 21.47 -3.44 -8.49
C ASP A 98 20.27 -4.07 -9.24
N PRO A 99 19.52 -3.29 -10.05
CA PRO A 99 18.41 -3.81 -10.84
C PRO A 99 18.84 -4.84 -11.90
N CYS A 100 20.12 -4.87 -12.27
CA CYS A 100 20.68 -5.85 -13.20
C CYS A 100 21.14 -7.15 -12.53
N GLY A 101 21.07 -7.25 -11.19
CA GLY A 101 21.32 -8.50 -10.47
C GLY A 101 22.80 -8.76 -10.15
N GLY A 102 23.47 -7.90 -9.43
CA GLY A 102 24.89 -8.03 -9.01
C GLY A 102 25.10 -7.92 -7.50
N GLY A 103 24.05 -7.84 -6.70
CA GLY A 103 24.13 -7.55 -5.27
C GLY A 103 23.92 -6.07 -4.97
N PRO A 104 24.36 -5.57 -3.80
CA PRO A 104 24.19 -4.17 -3.42
C PRO A 104 25.09 -3.26 -4.25
N LEU A 105 24.51 -2.20 -4.83
CA LEU A 105 25.26 -1.09 -5.44
C LEU A 105 26.03 -0.30 -4.39
N PHE A 106 25.39 -0.05 -3.25
CA PHE A 106 25.97 0.57 -2.08
C PHE A 106 25.13 0.28 -0.83
N SER A 107 25.73 0.48 0.32
CA SER A 107 25.07 0.46 1.61
C SER A 107 24.95 1.86 2.17
N ALA A 108 23.92 2.11 2.95
CA ALA A 108 23.74 3.39 3.62
C ALA A 108 23.14 3.22 5.02
N VAL A 109 23.51 4.11 5.91
CA VAL A 109 22.84 4.30 7.20
C VAL A 109 22.13 5.65 7.16
N THR A 110 20.82 5.62 7.29
CA THR A 110 19.97 6.83 7.34
C THR A 110 19.53 7.06 8.76
N GLN A 111 19.95 8.18 9.35
CA GLN A 111 19.51 8.64 10.65
C GLN A 111 18.54 9.80 10.48
N VAL A 112 17.37 9.71 11.10
CA VAL A 112 16.35 10.75 11.14
C VAL A 112 16.14 11.17 12.58
N SER A 113 16.22 12.47 12.83
CA SER A 113 15.89 13.06 14.13
C SER A 113 14.79 14.12 13.98
N LEU A 114 13.88 14.16 14.94
CA LEU A 114 12.74 15.07 14.98
C LEU A 114 12.79 15.89 16.26
N ARG A 115 12.84 17.21 16.16
CA ARG A 115 12.84 18.13 17.30
C ARG A 115 11.63 19.06 17.24
N ASP A 116 11.02 19.28 18.38
CA ASP A 116 9.97 20.29 18.52
C ASP A 116 10.58 21.69 18.45
N GLU A 117 10.09 22.51 17.51
CA GLU A 117 10.47 23.92 17.31
C GLU A 117 9.45 24.86 17.93
N GLY A 118 8.49 24.34 18.69
CA GLY A 118 7.39 25.11 19.25
C GLY A 118 6.31 25.49 18.22
N ALA A 119 5.18 25.98 18.70
CA ALA A 119 4.04 26.38 17.89
C ALA A 119 3.53 25.28 16.92
N GLY A 120 3.62 24.00 17.33
CA GLY A 120 3.19 22.85 16.52
C GLY A 120 4.07 22.59 15.29
N ARG A 121 5.33 23.02 15.32
CA ARG A 121 6.31 22.80 14.24
C ARG A 121 7.37 21.80 14.65
N THR A 122 7.92 21.11 13.67
CA THR A 122 8.96 20.10 13.88
C THR A 122 10.13 20.35 12.94
N LEU A 123 11.35 20.43 13.48
CA LEU A 123 12.57 20.33 12.70
C LEU A 123 12.92 18.85 12.53
N MET A 124 13.01 18.41 11.29
CA MET A 124 13.57 17.10 10.92
C MET A 124 14.96 17.28 10.32
N GLU A 125 15.88 16.45 10.79
CA GLU A 125 17.22 16.35 10.20
C GLU A 125 17.42 14.90 9.73
N VAL A 126 17.94 14.74 8.51
CA VAL A 126 18.35 13.45 7.95
C VAL A 126 19.85 13.50 7.73
N VAL A 127 20.54 12.53 8.28
CA VAL A 127 21.97 12.27 8.04
C VAL A 127 22.11 10.92 7.40
N GLN A 128 22.63 10.86 6.18
CA GLN A 128 22.85 9.61 5.48
C GLN A 128 24.33 9.43 5.17
N THR A 129 24.91 8.33 5.69
CA THR A 129 26.29 7.90 5.41
C THR A 129 26.27 6.73 4.45
N TYR A 130 27.27 6.66 3.58
CA TYR A 130 27.35 5.66 2.54
C TYR A 130 28.64 4.86 2.60
N SER A 131 28.51 3.58 2.19
CA SER A 131 29.64 2.73 1.84
C SER A 131 29.41 2.24 0.42
N ALA A 132 30.15 2.77 -0.56
CA ALA A 132 29.94 2.48 -1.96
C ALA A 132 30.79 1.29 -2.45
N ALA A 133 30.27 0.55 -3.42
CA ALA A 133 31.00 -0.53 -4.08
C ALA A 133 32.01 -0.06 -5.14
N GLY A 134 32.22 1.26 -5.31
CA GLY A 134 33.18 1.84 -6.26
C GLY A 134 32.81 1.66 -7.73
N THR A 135 31.51 1.56 -8.04
CA THR A 135 31.00 1.50 -9.43
C THR A 135 30.62 2.90 -9.93
N ALA A 136 30.76 3.15 -11.23
CA ALA A 136 30.36 4.43 -11.84
C ALA A 136 28.87 4.75 -11.62
N GLN A 137 28.02 3.71 -11.57
CA GLN A 137 26.59 3.86 -11.29
C GLN A 137 26.33 4.29 -9.84
N ALA A 138 26.99 3.67 -8.86
CA ALA A 138 26.93 4.06 -7.46
C ALA A 138 27.40 5.51 -7.26
N ASP A 139 28.53 5.89 -7.88
CA ASP A 139 29.06 7.25 -7.80
C ASP A 139 28.08 8.29 -8.38
N GLN A 140 27.40 7.97 -9.48
CA GLN A 140 26.40 8.86 -10.07
C GLN A 140 25.19 9.02 -9.15
N MET A 141 24.69 7.94 -8.57
CA MET A 141 23.57 7.99 -7.61
C MET A 141 23.93 8.80 -6.36
N LEU A 142 25.15 8.61 -5.83
CA LEU A 142 25.61 9.35 -4.65
C LEU A 142 25.77 10.85 -4.93
N LYS A 143 26.23 11.25 -6.13
CA LYS A 143 26.27 12.66 -6.53
C LYS A 143 24.89 13.29 -6.63
N GLY A 144 23.89 12.53 -7.03
CA GLY A 144 22.48 12.97 -7.09
C GLY A 144 21.75 12.95 -5.76
N ALA A 145 22.30 12.29 -4.71
CA ALA A 145 21.60 12.06 -3.45
C ALA A 145 21.12 13.34 -2.72
N PRO A 146 21.89 14.45 -2.66
CA PRO A 146 21.40 15.67 -2.02
C PRO A 146 20.14 16.23 -2.70
N GLU A 147 20.12 16.26 -4.03
CA GLU A 147 18.96 16.73 -4.79
C GLU A 147 17.78 15.75 -4.67
N GLY A 148 18.06 14.45 -4.73
CA GLY A 148 17.05 13.42 -4.51
C GLY A 148 16.37 13.56 -3.13
N TRP A 149 17.14 13.80 -2.09
CA TRP A 149 16.60 14.06 -0.75
C TRP A 149 15.77 15.36 -0.69
N ARG A 150 16.22 16.43 -1.35
CA ARG A 150 15.44 17.67 -1.40
C ARG A 150 14.05 17.44 -1.98
N GLN A 151 13.96 16.76 -3.13
CA GLN A 151 12.70 16.43 -3.80
C GLN A 151 11.84 15.47 -2.95
N THR A 152 12.47 14.50 -2.33
CA THR A 152 11.80 13.56 -1.41
C THR A 152 11.20 14.30 -0.21
N LEU A 153 11.91 15.29 0.36
CA LEU A 153 11.40 16.12 1.46
C LEU A 153 10.27 17.06 1.03
N ASP A 154 10.26 17.54 -0.22
CA ASP A 154 9.13 18.33 -0.76
C ASP A 154 7.84 17.48 -0.77
N LYS A 155 7.93 16.20 -1.18
CA LYS A 155 6.82 15.26 -1.14
C LYS A 155 6.42 14.89 0.30
N LEU A 156 7.40 14.68 1.19
CA LEU A 156 7.12 14.45 2.60
C LEU A 156 6.36 15.63 3.23
N GLU A 157 6.73 16.87 2.90
CA GLU A 157 6.03 18.07 3.39
C GLU A 157 4.56 18.05 2.94
N ALA A 158 4.29 17.72 1.68
CA ALA A 158 2.92 17.59 1.18
C ALA A 158 2.15 16.47 1.92
N GLU A 159 2.77 15.31 2.16
CA GLU A 159 2.16 14.21 2.91
C GLU A 159 1.90 14.58 4.37
N VAL A 160 2.86 15.21 5.05
CA VAL A 160 2.70 15.68 6.43
C VAL A 160 1.60 16.74 6.53
N ALA A 161 1.56 17.71 5.60
CA ALA A 161 0.49 18.70 5.54
C ALA A 161 -0.88 18.03 5.35
N ARG A 162 -0.98 17.06 4.45
CA ARG A 162 -2.19 16.25 4.25
C ARG A 162 -2.63 15.52 5.53
N MET A 163 -1.69 14.99 6.29
CA MET A 163 -1.96 14.29 7.55
C MET A 163 -2.34 15.25 8.69
N HIS A 164 -1.68 16.43 8.75
CA HIS A 164 -1.84 17.39 9.83
C HIS A 164 -3.10 18.24 9.72
N THR A 165 -3.41 18.73 8.52
CA THR A 165 -4.60 19.58 8.30
C THR A 165 -5.90 18.76 8.32
N GLY A 166 -5.82 17.44 8.63
CA GLY A 166 -6.94 16.53 8.45
C GLY A 166 -7.34 16.58 7.00
N ALA A 167 -6.68 15.78 6.19
CA ALA A 167 -6.81 15.62 4.75
C ALA A 167 -7.61 16.76 4.07
N VAL A 168 -7.03 17.50 3.15
CA VAL A 168 -7.85 18.29 2.22
C VAL A 168 -8.95 17.33 1.78
N ARG A 169 -10.18 17.57 2.28
CA ARG A 169 -11.32 16.73 1.96
C ARG A 169 -11.43 16.70 0.45
N SER A 170 -11.10 15.59 -0.16
CA SER A 170 -11.15 15.41 -1.59
C SER A 170 -12.03 14.24 -1.94
N VAL A 171 -12.64 14.29 -3.10
CA VAL A 171 -13.37 13.17 -3.67
C VAL A 171 -12.97 13.02 -5.12
N VAL A 172 -12.64 11.77 -5.49
CA VAL A 172 -12.39 11.39 -6.88
C VAL A 172 -13.45 10.36 -7.26
N HIS A 173 -14.12 10.57 -8.37
CA HIS A 173 -15.08 9.61 -8.91
C HIS A 173 -14.38 8.71 -9.94
N GLY A 174 -14.76 7.45 -9.94
CA GLY A 174 -14.30 6.48 -10.93
C GLY A 174 -15.28 5.34 -11.11
N ALA A 175 -15.12 4.62 -12.21
CA ALA A 175 -15.91 3.45 -12.54
C ALA A 175 -15.03 2.42 -13.25
N PHE A 176 -15.40 1.15 -13.14
CA PHE A 176 -14.78 0.06 -13.87
C PHE A 176 -15.81 -1.01 -14.23
N HIS A 177 -15.46 -1.83 -15.20
CA HIS A 177 -16.21 -2.98 -15.65
C HIS A 177 -15.32 -4.21 -15.69
N LEU A 178 -15.76 -5.30 -15.06
CA LEU A 178 -15.07 -6.58 -15.08
C LEU A 178 -16.00 -7.69 -15.55
N GLU A 179 -15.44 -8.66 -16.29
CA GLU A 179 -16.13 -9.87 -16.71
C GLU A 179 -15.31 -11.12 -16.36
N ARG A 180 -16.01 -12.16 -15.92
CA ARG A 180 -15.42 -13.51 -15.75
C ARG A 180 -16.40 -14.57 -16.21
N ALA A 181 -15.89 -15.55 -16.95
CA ALA A 181 -16.63 -16.74 -17.30
C ALA A 181 -16.21 -17.90 -16.37
N TYR A 182 -17.21 -18.59 -15.81
CA TYR A 182 -17.01 -19.73 -14.91
C TYR A 182 -17.59 -20.98 -15.56
N ASP A 183 -16.87 -22.10 -15.44
CA ASP A 183 -17.37 -23.43 -15.77
C ASP A 183 -18.25 -23.93 -14.62
N ALA A 184 -19.39 -23.26 -14.44
CA ALA A 184 -20.37 -23.48 -13.40
C ALA A 184 -21.75 -22.97 -13.87
N THR A 185 -22.82 -23.51 -13.31
CA THR A 185 -24.19 -23.07 -13.60
C THR A 185 -24.49 -21.71 -12.97
N ALA A 186 -25.49 -21.00 -13.48
CA ALA A 186 -25.95 -19.73 -12.89
C ALA A 186 -26.39 -19.90 -11.42
N GLU A 187 -26.91 -21.06 -11.05
CA GLU A 187 -27.28 -21.39 -9.67
C GLU A 187 -26.05 -21.49 -8.75
N GLU A 188 -24.97 -22.14 -9.22
CA GLU A 188 -23.73 -22.25 -8.45
C GLU A 188 -23.04 -20.91 -8.28
N VAL A 189 -22.96 -20.08 -9.33
CA VAL A 189 -22.41 -18.73 -9.28
C VAL A 189 -23.25 -17.87 -8.35
N TYR A 190 -24.60 -17.92 -8.47
CA TYR A 190 -25.49 -17.18 -7.59
C TYR A 190 -25.32 -17.60 -6.12
N ARG A 191 -25.24 -18.90 -5.85
CA ARG A 191 -25.01 -19.41 -4.48
C ARG A 191 -23.67 -18.92 -3.92
N ALA A 192 -22.62 -18.87 -4.73
CA ALA A 192 -21.33 -18.32 -4.29
C ALA A 192 -21.43 -16.85 -3.84
N LEU A 193 -22.39 -16.08 -4.38
CA LEU A 193 -22.60 -14.67 -4.05
C LEU A 193 -23.63 -14.45 -2.93
N SER A 194 -24.61 -15.38 -2.77
CA SER A 194 -25.80 -15.20 -1.93
C SER A 194 -25.80 -16.00 -0.64
N ASP A 195 -25.00 -17.07 -0.55
CA ASP A 195 -24.87 -17.90 0.65
C ASP A 195 -23.64 -17.48 1.44
N GLU A 196 -23.81 -17.16 2.73
CA GLU A 196 -22.73 -16.68 3.59
C GLU A 196 -21.56 -17.67 3.68
N ALA A 197 -21.84 -18.96 3.83
CA ALA A 197 -20.80 -19.97 3.94
C ALA A 197 -20.05 -20.16 2.62
N ALA A 198 -20.74 -20.09 1.48
CA ALA A 198 -20.12 -20.13 0.16
C ALA A 198 -19.28 -18.87 -0.08
N LYS A 199 -19.81 -17.68 0.26
CA LYS A 199 -19.11 -16.41 0.08
C LYS A 199 -17.87 -16.30 0.96
N SER A 200 -17.88 -16.86 2.16
CA SER A 200 -16.74 -16.86 3.07
C SER A 200 -15.49 -17.57 2.52
N ARG A 201 -15.65 -18.46 1.53
CA ARG A 201 -14.55 -19.20 0.92
C ARG A 201 -13.72 -18.38 -0.06
N TRP A 202 -14.23 -17.25 -0.55
CA TRP A 202 -13.55 -16.42 -1.53
C TRP A 202 -13.51 -14.94 -1.16
N PHE A 203 -14.48 -14.43 -0.38
CA PHE A 203 -14.53 -13.02 0.00
C PHE A 203 -13.76 -12.78 1.30
N PHE A 204 -12.44 -12.71 1.19
CA PHE A 204 -11.50 -12.47 2.29
C PHE A 204 -10.27 -11.72 1.79
N GLY A 205 -9.52 -11.11 2.73
CA GLY A 205 -8.32 -10.34 2.45
C GLY A 205 -7.15 -11.20 1.90
N PRO A 206 -5.99 -10.57 1.68
CA PRO A 206 -4.78 -11.24 1.22
C PRO A 206 -4.17 -12.14 2.32
N GLU A 207 -3.08 -12.84 1.99
CA GLU A 207 -2.36 -13.70 2.94
C GLU A 207 -1.94 -12.94 4.20
N GLY A 208 -2.16 -13.55 5.37
CA GLY A 208 -1.91 -12.93 6.68
C GLY A 208 -3.03 -12.03 7.20
N TRP A 209 -4.02 -11.70 6.39
CA TRP A 209 -5.20 -10.97 6.86
C TRP A 209 -6.11 -11.89 7.67
N ARG A 210 -6.59 -11.42 8.82
CA ARG A 210 -7.47 -12.18 9.73
C ARG A 210 -8.85 -11.56 9.77
N LEU A 211 -9.87 -12.41 9.66
CA LEU A 211 -11.26 -12.04 9.84
C LEU A 211 -11.53 -11.71 11.32
N ILE A 212 -12.12 -10.54 11.58
CA ILE A 212 -12.56 -10.08 12.89
C ILE A 212 -14.09 -10.23 13.02
N GLU A 213 -14.83 -9.84 11.98
CA GLU A 213 -16.28 -9.84 11.97
C GLU A 213 -16.81 -10.17 10.57
N ARG A 214 -17.86 -10.99 10.51
CA ARG A 214 -18.65 -11.23 9.30
C ARG A 214 -20.11 -11.38 9.66
N THR A 215 -20.97 -10.64 8.97
CA THR A 215 -22.42 -10.78 9.02
C THR A 215 -22.99 -10.60 7.62
N MET A 216 -24.06 -11.31 7.26
CA MET A 216 -24.71 -11.21 5.96
C MET A 216 -26.21 -11.45 6.11
N ASP A 217 -27.01 -10.43 5.77
CA ASP A 217 -28.47 -10.51 5.63
C ASP A 217 -28.81 -10.32 4.15
N PHE A 218 -28.81 -11.43 3.38
CA PHE A 218 -28.95 -11.39 1.92
C PHE A 218 -30.41 -11.26 1.50
N ARG A 219 -30.95 -10.05 1.62
CA ARG A 219 -32.28 -9.62 1.11
C ARG A 219 -32.25 -8.16 0.74
N VAL A 220 -33.21 -7.70 -0.06
CA VAL A 220 -33.35 -6.26 -0.35
C VAL A 220 -33.53 -5.50 0.96
N GLY A 221 -32.74 -4.45 1.15
CA GLY A 221 -32.63 -3.68 2.38
C GLY A 221 -31.77 -4.33 3.48
N GLY A 222 -31.33 -5.58 3.29
CA GLY A 222 -30.42 -6.27 4.22
C GLY A 222 -28.99 -5.75 4.10
N ARG A 223 -28.16 -6.08 5.08
CA ARG A 223 -26.78 -5.60 5.21
C ARG A 223 -25.78 -6.74 5.20
N GLU A 224 -24.59 -6.43 4.70
CA GLU A 224 -23.44 -7.30 4.84
C GLU A 224 -22.29 -6.49 5.44
N ARG A 225 -21.57 -7.10 6.39
CA ARG A 225 -20.35 -6.53 6.96
C ARG A 225 -19.24 -7.58 6.98
N VAL A 226 -18.06 -7.17 6.54
CA VAL A 226 -16.84 -7.96 6.66
C VAL A 226 -15.74 -7.05 7.17
N LYS A 227 -15.21 -7.35 8.36
CA LYS A 227 -14.10 -6.62 8.97
C LYS A 227 -12.94 -7.58 9.25
N GLY A 228 -11.74 -7.13 8.99
CA GLY A 228 -10.53 -7.86 9.31
C GLY A 228 -9.29 -6.99 9.16
N GLY A 229 -8.12 -7.55 9.42
CA GLY A 229 -6.87 -6.81 9.38
C GLY A 229 -5.67 -7.71 9.62
N PHE A 230 -4.50 -7.10 9.65
CA PHE A 230 -3.25 -7.76 9.99
C PHE A 230 -2.93 -7.57 11.47
N ASP A 231 -2.20 -8.51 12.08
CA ASP A 231 -1.80 -8.40 13.50
C ASP A 231 -0.98 -7.12 13.72
N GLY A 232 -1.49 -6.25 14.59
CA GLY A 232 -0.86 -4.95 14.89
C GLY A 232 -0.90 -3.93 13.74
N GLY A 233 -1.63 -4.24 12.65
CA GLY A 233 -1.78 -3.39 11.47
C GLY A 233 -3.16 -2.73 11.37
N VAL A 234 -3.38 -2.10 10.22
CA VAL A 234 -4.64 -1.42 9.89
C VAL A 234 -5.75 -2.43 9.69
N THR A 235 -6.96 -2.12 10.19
CA THR A 235 -8.16 -2.90 9.90
C THR A 235 -8.88 -2.36 8.67
N THR A 236 -9.48 -3.27 7.89
CA THR A 236 -10.37 -2.93 6.78
C THR A 236 -11.78 -3.37 7.10
N ALA A 237 -12.78 -2.58 6.72
CA ALA A 237 -14.18 -2.99 6.81
C ALA A 237 -14.91 -2.68 5.49
N PHE A 238 -15.69 -3.67 5.06
CA PHE A 238 -16.66 -3.59 3.98
C PHE A 238 -18.06 -3.60 4.60
N ASP A 239 -18.84 -2.56 4.36
CA ASP A 239 -20.20 -2.40 4.85
C ASP A 239 -21.15 -2.19 3.67
N ALA A 240 -22.00 -3.16 3.36
CA ALA A 240 -22.90 -3.11 2.21
C ALA A 240 -24.38 -3.09 2.58
N VAL A 241 -25.18 -2.53 1.67
CA VAL A 241 -26.64 -2.59 1.69
C VAL A 241 -27.14 -3.07 0.32
N TYR A 242 -27.95 -4.12 0.32
CA TYR A 242 -28.54 -4.67 -0.91
C TYR A 242 -29.77 -3.86 -1.34
N HIS A 243 -29.81 -3.41 -2.59
CA HIS A 243 -30.90 -2.59 -3.15
C HIS A 243 -31.80 -3.35 -4.08
N ASP A 244 -31.26 -4.31 -4.84
CA ASP A 244 -32.04 -5.14 -5.76
C ASP A 244 -31.42 -6.54 -5.85
N ILE A 245 -32.25 -7.56 -5.79
CA ILE A 245 -31.85 -8.96 -5.91
C ILE A 245 -32.87 -9.66 -6.81
N VAL A 246 -32.41 -10.02 -8.00
CA VAL A 246 -33.13 -10.92 -8.91
C VAL A 246 -32.37 -12.25 -8.93
N PRO A 247 -32.91 -13.31 -8.31
CA PRO A 247 -32.19 -14.59 -8.16
C PRO A 247 -31.65 -15.12 -9.48
N ARG A 248 -30.34 -15.42 -9.52
CA ARG A 248 -29.58 -15.95 -10.67
C ARG A 248 -29.44 -15.01 -11.85
N GLU A 249 -29.82 -13.73 -11.70
CA GLU A 249 -29.76 -12.74 -12.77
C GLU A 249 -28.99 -11.49 -12.36
N ARG A 250 -29.33 -10.87 -11.21
CA ARG A 250 -28.77 -9.58 -10.83
C ARG A 250 -28.74 -9.36 -9.31
N ILE A 251 -27.66 -8.72 -8.85
CA ILE A 251 -27.53 -8.20 -7.50
C ILE A 251 -27.04 -6.75 -7.61
N VAL A 252 -27.73 -5.80 -6.97
CA VAL A 252 -27.29 -4.40 -6.87
C VAL A 252 -27.14 -4.04 -5.40
N TYR A 253 -25.99 -3.50 -5.03
CA TYR A 253 -25.72 -3.05 -3.68
C TYR A 253 -24.83 -1.81 -3.65
N THR A 254 -24.99 -0.98 -2.63
CA THR A 254 -24.01 0.05 -2.27
C THR A 254 -23.14 -0.47 -1.15
N TYR A 255 -21.90 0.00 -1.08
CA TYR A 255 -21.03 -0.33 0.03
C TYR A 255 -20.06 0.80 0.37
N GLU A 256 -19.63 0.81 1.62
CA GLU A 256 -18.61 1.68 2.16
C GLU A 256 -17.37 0.86 2.48
N MET A 257 -16.18 1.41 2.20
CA MET A 257 -14.94 0.85 2.70
C MET A 257 -14.35 1.74 3.78
N HIS A 258 -13.82 1.11 4.80
CA HIS A 258 -13.15 1.78 5.89
C HIS A 258 -11.74 1.24 6.09
N LEU A 259 -10.82 2.13 6.49
CA LEU A 259 -9.51 1.81 7.08
C LEU A 259 -9.54 2.30 8.53
N ASP A 260 -9.49 1.38 9.48
CA ASP A 260 -9.81 1.61 10.88
C ASP A 260 -11.19 2.28 11.01
N ASP A 261 -11.28 3.47 11.64
CA ASP A 261 -12.53 4.22 11.79
C ASP A 261 -12.77 5.22 10.65
N ARG A 262 -11.92 5.23 9.61
CA ARG A 262 -11.98 6.20 8.51
C ARG A 262 -12.66 5.61 7.29
N LYS A 263 -13.77 6.23 6.87
CA LYS A 263 -14.39 5.93 5.57
C LYS A 263 -13.47 6.41 4.43
N ILE A 264 -13.15 5.51 3.51
CA ILE A 264 -12.24 5.78 2.38
C ILE A 264 -12.94 5.79 1.03
N SER A 265 -14.11 5.15 0.91
CA SER A 265 -14.91 5.19 -0.32
C SER A 265 -16.37 4.81 -0.08
N VAL A 266 -17.21 5.19 -1.04
CA VAL A 266 -18.59 4.73 -1.19
C VAL A 266 -18.77 4.30 -2.64
N SER A 267 -19.29 3.09 -2.86
CA SER A 267 -19.47 2.52 -4.19
C SER A 267 -20.88 1.99 -4.40
N LEU A 268 -21.32 2.02 -5.65
CA LEU A 268 -22.47 1.28 -6.17
C LEU A 268 -21.94 0.17 -7.08
N ALA A 269 -22.30 -1.07 -6.79
CA ALA A 269 -21.93 -2.24 -7.59
C ALA A 269 -23.16 -2.95 -8.14
N THR A 270 -23.10 -3.34 -9.40
CA THR A 270 -24.09 -4.17 -10.09
C THR A 270 -23.42 -5.45 -10.57
N LEU A 271 -23.90 -6.58 -10.11
CA LEU A 271 -23.49 -7.91 -10.56
C LEU A 271 -24.58 -8.47 -11.48
N GLN A 272 -24.21 -8.93 -12.67
CA GLN A 272 -25.12 -9.63 -13.57
C GLN A 272 -24.61 -11.03 -13.85
N ILE A 273 -25.51 -12.01 -13.76
CA ILE A 273 -25.23 -13.44 -13.95
C ILE A 273 -25.92 -13.87 -15.25
N LYS A 274 -25.16 -14.27 -16.25
CA LYS A 274 -25.70 -14.63 -17.59
C LYS A 274 -25.25 -16.04 -17.96
N PRO A 275 -26.17 -17.02 -18.07
CA PRO A 275 -25.84 -18.36 -18.56
C PRO A 275 -25.28 -18.28 -20.01
N GLU A 276 -24.19 -19.01 -20.28
CA GLU A 276 -23.57 -19.17 -21.60
C GLU A 276 -23.60 -20.64 -22.04
N GLY A 277 -24.78 -21.18 -22.21
CA GLY A 277 -24.96 -22.60 -22.56
C GLY A 277 -24.99 -23.54 -21.34
N ARG A 278 -24.70 -24.84 -21.54
CA ARG A 278 -24.77 -25.82 -20.45
C ARG A 278 -23.52 -25.75 -19.55
N GLY A 279 -23.71 -25.43 -18.26
CA GLY A 279 -22.65 -25.49 -17.27
C GLY A 279 -21.62 -24.35 -17.35
N ARG A 280 -21.91 -23.28 -18.08
CA ARG A 280 -21.06 -22.09 -18.15
C ARG A 280 -21.86 -20.83 -17.85
N THR A 281 -21.29 -19.93 -17.11
CA THR A 281 -21.93 -18.68 -16.69
C THR A 281 -20.93 -17.53 -16.76
N ARG A 282 -21.37 -16.40 -17.32
CA ARG A 282 -20.66 -15.12 -17.26
C ARG A 282 -21.18 -14.32 -16.10
N LEU A 283 -20.26 -13.84 -15.26
CA LEU A 283 -20.51 -12.81 -14.25
C LEU A 283 -19.89 -11.51 -14.71
N THR A 284 -20.69 -10.43 -14.73
CA THR A 284 -20.20 -9.07 -14.94
C THR A 284 -20.32 -8.27 -13.65
N VAL A 285 -19.37 -7.38 -13.43
CA VAL A 285 -19.36 -6.42 -12.33
C VAL A 285 -19.18 -5.04 -12.90
N ASP A 286 -20.21 -4.20 -12.76
CA ASP A 286 -20.16 -2.77 -13.04
C ASP A 286 -20.08 -2.02 -11.71
N GLU A 287 -19.03 -1.26 -11.49
CA GLU A 287 -18.87 -0.49 -10.27
C GLU A 287 -18.60 0.98 -10.53
N GLN A 288 -19.23 1.85 -9.73
CA GLN A 288 -19.02 3.29 -9.69
C GLN A 288 -18.74 3.68 -8.23
N GLY A 289 -17.71 4.49 -8.01
CA GLY A 289 -17.29 4.87 -6.66
C GLY A 289 -16.92 6.34 -6.50
N ALA A 290 -17.10 6.83 -5.28
CA ALA A 290 -16.53 8.06 -4.75
C ALA A 290 -15.39 7.66 -3.81
N PHE A 291 -14.15 7.96 -4.18
CA PHE A 291 -12.94 7.67 -3.43
C PHE A 291 -12.54 8.91 -2.65
N LEU A 292 -12.43 8.77 -1.34
CA LEU A 292 -12.31 9.89 -0.41
C LEU A 292 -10.85 10.10 0.02
N ASP A 293 -10.44 11.36 0.01
CA ASP A 293 -9.21 11.84 0.65
C ASP A 293 -7.92 11.12 0.17
N GLY A 294 -7.96 10.54 -1.04
CA GLY A 294 -6.80 9.89 -1.67
C GLY A 294 -6.33 8.60 -0.97
N TYR A 295 -7.18 7.93 -0.19
CA TYR A 295 -6.86 6.65 0.45
C TYR A 295 -7.02 5.44 -0.47
N ASP A 296 -7.80 5.59 -1.54
CA ASP A 296 -8.10 4.56 -2.52
C ASP A 296 -8.39 5.23 -3.88
N ASP A 297 -8.41 4.45 -4.96
CA ASP A 297 -8.75 4.89 -6.31
C ASP A 297 -9.44 3.77 -7.10
N ALA A 298 -10.05 4.12 -8.24
CA ALA A 298 -10.79 3.17 -9.07
C ALA A 298 -9.89 2.03 -9.58
N GLY A 299 -8.63 2.32 -9.95
CA GLY A 299 -7.71 1.30 -10.46
C GLY A 299 -7.26 0.31 -9.39
N ALA A 300 -6.99 0.76 -8.15
CA ALA A 300 -6.70 -0.11 -7.03
C ALA A 300 -7.91 -0.99 -6.69
N ARG A 301 -9.11 -0.41 -6.70
CA ARG A 301 -10.37 -1.12 -6.45
C ARG A 301 -10.64 -2.16 -7.53
N GLU A 302 -10.47 -1.83 -8.80
CA GLU A 302 -10.61 -2.75 -9.93
C GLU A 302 -9.69 -3.97 -9.79
N ARG A 303 -8.42 -3.76 -9.47
CA ARG A 303 -7.47 -4.87 -9.24
C ARG A 303 -7.92 -5.78 -8.10
N GLY A 304 -8.30 -5.21 -6.95
CA GLY A 304 -8.79 -5.99 -5.81
C GLY A 304 -10.06 -6.78 -6.13
N THR A 305 -11.02 -6.18 -6.85
CA THR A 305 -12.23 -6.85 -7.29
C THR A 305 -11.91 -7.97 -8.30
N SER A 306 -10.97 -7.74 -9.21
CA SER A 306 -10.50 -8.76 -10.16
C SER A 306 -9.92 -9.99 -9.45
N GLU A 307 -9.10 -9.80 -8.42
CA GLU A 307 -8.55 -10.88 -7.60
C GLU A 307 -9.65 -11.67 -6.87
N LEU A 308 -10.70 -10.98 -6.38
CA LEU A 308 -11.84 -11.64 -5.76
C LEU A 308 -12.62 -12.50 -6.76
N LEU A 309 -12.80 -12.04 -8.00
CA LEU A 309 -13.42 -12.82 -9.06
C LEU A 309 -12.62 -14.10 -9.40
N ASP A 310 -11.30 -14.05 -9.35
CA ASP A 310 -10.44 -15.21 -9.53
C ASP A 310 -10.55 -16.21 -8.36
N LYS A 311 -10.74 -15.70 -7.12
CA LYS A 311 -11.02 -16.55 -5.94
C LYS A 311 -12.39 -17.25 -6.04
N ILE A 312 -13.41 -16.60 -6.63
CA ILE A 312 -14.69 -17.26 -6.94
C ILE A 312 -14.44 -18.48 -7.84
N ALA A 313 -13.66 -18.32 -8.93
CA ALA A 313 -13.34 -19.44 -9.82
C ALA A 313 -12.68 -20.62 -9.10
N ALA A 314 -11.81 -20.38 -8.12
CA ALA A 314 -11.20 -21.40 -7.30
C ALA A 314 -12.23 -22.09 -6.38
N SER A 315 -13.14 -21.32 -5.77
CA SER A 315 -14.16 -21.83 -4.85
C SER A 315 -15.27 -22.66 -5.51
N LEU A 316 -15.52 -22.44 -6.81
CA LEU A 316 -16.51 -23.20 -7.58
C LEU A 316 -15.99 -24.57 -8.00
N ARG A 317 -14.67 -24.82 -7.97
CA ARG A 317 -14.03 -26.10 -8.28
C ARG A 317 -13.82 -26.99 -7.05
N SER A 318 -14.00 -26.46 -5.85
CA SER A 318 -13.86 -27.15 -4.57
C SER A 318 -15.22 -27.61 -4.04
#